data_7c4eab3b5f4074b264ce33280de7d9da
#
_entry.id   7c4eab3b5f4074b264ce33280de7d9da
#
_cell.length_a   1.000
_cell.length_b   1.000
_cell.length_c   1.000
_cell.angle_alpha   90.00
_cell.angle_beta   90.00
_cell.angle_gamma   90.00
#
_symmetry.space_group_name_H-M   'P 1'
#
loop_
_entity.id
_entity.type
_entity.pdbx_description
1 polymer ?
#
loop_
_entity_poly.entity_id
_entity_poly.type
_entity_poly.pdbx_seq_one_letter_code
_entity_poly.pdbx_strand_id
1 'polypeptide(L)'
;MVLHRRAGKSFVCIQDLIAKALSHRRSGPPLRYAYVAPTREQAKDIAWKYLVQFTSQIPGVVINKADLAITFHNEATIRLYSGEAYERLRGIYLDGVVMDEAADLDPAAWDNVIRPTLTDYQGWATWVGTPKGRNIFWKMWNRACADNDWFTLMLKASESGIIPQEELTDIRRGTTENAFAQEYECSFNIGRPGAIYVRSLEKARAEKRITNDILWFKELPVYTSWDVGAPLNQKVWVWQMVGDRINYLESLSGSDECKTPADWAARLKERQYGYGGHFIPHDAAAEVGGLWQEALGRSGLTGVIPVPRQISVWDGINLANDAFPRVYINEAGCADGCEALDAYHSKEERDGVTIKDVPVHDWSSHFADAFSLSHQAIKRGMVIDRSAIPRKAERQEATRVMAGFRGGGFGKVRR
;
A
#
# COMPACT_ATOMS: atom_id res chain seq x y z
N MET A 1 2.76 11.96 13.27
CA MET A 1 2.78 13.41 13.01
C MET A 1 2.46 13.66 11.54
N VAL A 2 1.47 14.47 11.25
CA VAL A 2 1.05 14.88 9.90
C VAL A 2 1.41 16.35 9.75
N LEU A 3 2.40 16.65 8.92
CA LEU A 3 2.99 17.98 8.86
C LEU A 3 3.08 18.45 7.41
N HIS A 4 2.76 19.72 7.18
CA HIS A 4 2.81 20.32 5.85
C HIS A 4 4.22 20.32 5.24
N ARG A 5 4.31 20.48 3.94
CA ARG A 5 5.58 20.64 3.22
C ARG A 5 6.36 21.84 3.80
N ARG A 6 7.67 21.69 3.98
CA ARG A 6 8.55 22.71 4.60
C ARG A 6 8.40 22.93 6.11
N ALA A 7 7.63 22.09 6.81
CA ALA A 7 7.49 22.15 8.28
C ALA A 7 8.73 21.69 9.08
N GLY A 8 9.82 21.31 8.43
CA GLY A 8 11.03 20.84 9.10
C GLY A 8 10.96 19.41 9.64
N LYS A 9 10.09 18.56 9.09
CA LYS A 9 9.87 17.16 9.50
C LYS A 9 11.15 16.38 9.80
N SER A 10 11.97 16.21 8.78
CA SER A 10 13.20 15.41 8.86
C SER A 10 14.21 16.00 9.84
N PHE A 11 14.29 17.36 9.92
CA PHE A 11 15.15 18.07 10.88
C PHE A 11 14.79 17.69 12.32
N VAL A 12 13.51 17.81 12.71
CA VAL A 12 13.04 17.52 14.08
C VAL A 12 13.23 16.04 14.41
N CYS A 13 12.91 15.14 13.47
CA CYS A 13 13.05 13.70 13.68
C CYS A 13 14.51 13.28 13.89
N ILE A 14 15.46 13.87 13.15
CA ILE A 14 16.88 13.58 13.35
C ILE A 14 17.37 14.13 14.69
N GLN A 15 16.94 15.31 15.11
CA GLN A 15 17.25 15.85 16.43
C GLN A 15 16.74 14.96 17.56
N ASP A 16 15.49 14.48 17.45
CA ASP A 16 14.89 13.57 18.45
C ASP A 16 15.67 12.25 18.54
N LEU A 17 16.04 11.66 17.39
CA LEU A 17 16.86 10.45 17.36
C LEU A 17 18.20 10.64 18.05
N ILE A 18 18.91 11.75 17.78
CA ILE A 18 20.20 12.07 18.41
C ILE A 18 20.02 12.26 19.92
N ALA A 19 19.01 13.02 20.34
CA ALA A 19 18.73 13.26 21.74
C ALA A 19 18.45 11.94 22.47
N LYS A 20 17.65 11.05 21.89
CA LYS A 20 17.35 9.71 22.46
C LYS A 20 18.59 8.80 22.48
N ALA A 21 19.41 8.80 21.43
CA ALA A 21 20.65 8.03 21.39
C ALA A 21 21.65 8.44 22.48
N LEU A 22 21.68 9.72 22.82
CA LEU A 22 22.58 10.26 23.85
C LEU A 22 22.01 10.10 25.27
N SER A 23 20.70 10.25 25.47
CA SER A 23 20.07 10.35 26.78
C SER A 23 19.40 9.06 27.28
N HIS A 24 18.86 8.24 26.38
CA HIS A 24 18.15 7.01 26.77
C HIS A 24 19.11 6.01 27.45
N ARG A 25 18.60 5.31 28.45
CA ARG A 25 19.35 4.29 29.21
C ARG A 25 18.44 3.08 29.44
N ARG A 26 18.96 1.90 29.15
CA ARG A 26 18.38 0.61 29.52
C ARG A 26 19.48 -0.41 29.73
N SER A 27 19.18 -1.51 30.40
CA SER A 27 20.08 -2.65 30.51
C SER A 27 20.10 -3.48 29.21
N GLY A 28 21.22 -4.12 28.92
CA GLY A 28 21.36 -5.01 27.76
C GLY A 28 22.33 -4.48 26.71
N PRO A 29 22.21 -4.95 25.46
CA PRO A 29 23.10 -4.57 24.36
C PRO A 29 22.94 -3.08 23.97
N PRO A 30 23.88 -2.52 23.20
CA PRO A 30 23.84 -1.12 22.79
C PRO A 30 22.54 -0.70 22.13
N LEU A 31 22.12 0.54 22.36
CA LEU A 31 20.89 1.10 21.78
C LEU A 31 20.98 1.19 20.26
N ARG A 32 19.89 0.84 19.58
CA ARG A 32 19.80 0.90 18.11
C ARG A 32 18.58 1.68 17.66
N TYR A 33 18.83 2.67 16.83
CA TYR A 33 17.79 3.49 16.23
C TYR A 33 17.85 3.43 14.71
N ALA A 34 16.69 3.43 14.08
CA ALA A 34 16.57 3.45 12.64
C ALA A 34 15.85 4.73 12.15
N TYR A 35 16.29 5.23 11.01
CA TYR A 35 15.54 6.20 10.22
C TYR A 35 15.24 5.55 8.87
N VAL A 36 13.98 5.41 8.54
CA VAL A 36 13.51 4.76 7.31
C VAL A 36 12.92 5.83 6.40
N ALA A 37 13.50 6.02 5.22
CA ALA A 37 12.95 6.84 4.15
C ALA A 37 12.52 5.94 2.99
N PRO A 38 11.60 6.35 2.11
CA PRO A 38 11.13 5.53 1.01
C PRO A 38 12.25 4.95 0.16
N THR A 39 13.22 5.78 -0.24
CA THR A 39 14.37 5.35 -1.05
C THR A 39 15.71 5.65 -0.36
N ARG A 40 16.78 4.93 -0.79
CA ARG A 40 18.13 5.17 -0.27
C ARG A 40 18.65 6.57 -0.63
N GLU A 41 18.30 7.10 -1.79
CA GLU A 41 18.70 8.44 -2.22
C GLU A 41 18.08 9.49 -1.34
N GLN A 42 16.78 9.40 -1.04
CA GLN A 42 16.11 10.32 -0.11
C GLN A 42 16.73 10.29 1.29
N ALA A 43 17.00 9.09 1.83
CA ALA A 43 17.66 8.93 3.11
C ALA A 43 19.02 9.65 3.11
N LYS A 44 19.83 9.49 2.04
CA LYS A 44 21.17 10.06 1.92
C LYS A 44 21.13 11.57 1.69
N ASP A 45 20.24 12.04 0.84
CA ASP A 45 20.26 13.45 0.43
C ASP A 45 19.68 14.40 1.49
N ILE A 46 18.81 13.93 2.34
CA ILE A 46 18.14 14.72 3.36
C ILE A 46 18.63 14.32 4.76
N ALA A 47 18.25 13.15 5.22
CA ALA A 47 18.46 12.75 6.61
C ALA A 47 19.93 12.56 6.97
N TRP A 48 20.74 11.98 6.08
CA TRP A 48 22.18 11.78 6.31
C TRP A 48 22.93 13.09 6.47
N LYS A 49 22.62 14.09 5.65
CA LYS A 49 23.24 15.40 5.74
C LYS A 49 22.99 16.05 7.11
N TYR A 50 21.76 16.05 7.58
CA TYR A 50 21.40 16.54 8.93
C TYR A 50 22.09 15.72 10.02
N LEU A 51 22.04 14.40 9.92
CA LEU A 51 22.61 13.50 10.93
C LEU A 51 24.11 13.76 11.09
N VAL A 52 24.87 13.87 10.00
CA VAL A 52 26.30 14.20 10.02
C VAL A 52 26.54 15.60 10.54
N GLN A 53 25.79 16.59 10.07
CA GLN A 53 25.92 17.98 10.49
C GLN A 53 25.76 18.14 12.00
N PHE A 54 24.76 17.49 12.60
CA PHE A 54 24.46 17.65 14.02
C PHE A 54 25.36 16.81 14.93
N THR A 55 26.00 15.77 14.40
CA THR A 55 26.82 14.87 15.22
C THR A 55 28.32 15.07 15.05
N SER A 56 28.78 15.79 14.00
CA SER A 56 30.18 15.95 13.68
C SER A 56 31.00 16.65 14.78
N GLN A 57 30.36 17.43 15.63
CA GLN A 57 31.00 18.13 16.75
C GLN A 57 30.90 17.41 18.10
N ILE A 58 30.20 16.26 18.14
CA ILE A 58 30.01 15.47 19.36
C ILE A 58 31.24 14.59 19.58
N PRO A 59 31.96 14.72 20.72
CA PRO A 59 33.15 13.92 21.01
C PRO A 59 32.86 12.42 20.99
N GLY A 60 33.77 11.62 20.41
CA GLY A 60 33.66 10.16 20.39
C GLY A 60 32.63 9.58 19.40
N VAL A 61 32.10 10.40 18.50
CA VAL A 61 31.21 9.94 17.43
C VAL A 61 32.00 9.33 16.29
N VAL A 62 31.59 8.15 15.83
CA VAL A 62 32.14 7.44 14.66
C VAL A 62 31.13 7.49 13.52
N ILE A 63 31.55 8.01 12.36
CA ILE A 63 30.71 8.18 11.17
C ILE A 63 31.07 7.12 10.12
N ASN A 64 30.15 6.21 9.84
CA ASN A 64 30.27 5.23 8.76
C ASN A 64 29.41 5.64 7.55
N LYS A 65 30.05 6.23 6.54
CA LYS A 65 29.38 6.71 5.32
C LYS A 65 28.88 5.59 4.41
N ALA A 66 29.53 4.42 4.42
CA ALA A 66 29.14 3.30 3.59
C ALA A 66 27.80 2.70 4.05
N ASP A 67 27.66 2.54 5.36
CA ASP A 67 26.47 2.00 6.00
C ASP A 67 25.42 3.06 6.34
N LEU A 68 25.69 4.33 6.12
CA LEU A 68 24.87 5.47 6.57
C LEU A 68 24.54 5.35 8.08
N ALA A 69 25.55 5.08 8.87
CA ALA A 69 25.43 4.84 10.31
C ALA A 69 26.33 5.75 11.12
N ILE A 70 25.84 6.14 12.29
CA ILE A 70 26.60 6.89 13.31
C ILE A 70 26.57 6.11 14.61
N THR A 71 27.74 5.94 15.20
CA THR A 71 27.92 5.33 16.52
C THR A 71 28.39 6.38 17.50
N PHE A 72 27.72 6.50 18.64
CA PHE A 72 28.04 7.44 19.72
C PHE A 72 29.01 6.81 20.73
N HIS A 73 29.60 7.62 21.60
CA HIS A 73 30.54 7.18 22.65
C HIS A 73 29.94 6.17 23.64
N ASN A 74 28.61 6.11 23.79
CA ASN A 74 27.87 5.14 24.59
C ASN A 74 27.44 3.90 23.78
N GLU A 75 28.07 3.67 22.64
CA GLU A 75 27.81 2.59 21.70
C GLU A 75 26.40 2.61 21.06
N ALA A 76 25.56 3.59 21.37
CA ALA A 76 24.29 3.77 20.69
C ALA A 76 24.52 4.06 19.19
N THR A 77 23.68 3.49 18.35
CA THR A 77 23.78 3.66 16.90
C THR A 77 22.50 4.23 16.31
N ILE A 78 22.66 5.13 15.34
CA ILE A 78 21.57 5.56 14.44
C ILE A 78 21.97 5.13 13.02
N ARG A 79 21.13 4.37 12.35
CA ARG A 79 21.37 3.92 10.97
C ARG A 79 20.17 4.27 10.08
N LEU A 80 20.48 4.71 8.85
CA LEU A 80 19.47 5.02 7.84
C LEU A 80 19.20 3.79 6.96
N TYR A 81 17.93 3.55 6.69
CA TYR A 81 17.46 2.45 5.85
C TYR A 81 16.54 2.98 4.74
N SER A 82 16.45 2.22 3.66
CA SER A 82 15.49 2.42 2.58
C SER A 82 14.25 1.58 2.84
N GLY A 83 13.08 2.17 2.67
CA GLY A 83 11.80 1.45 2.70
C GLY A 83 11.69 0.35 1.64
N GLU A 84 12.31 0.53 0.47
CA GLU A 84 12.39 -0.50 -0.58
C GLU A 84 13.19 -1.75 -0.14
N ALA A 85 14.11 -1.60 0.81
CA ALA A 85 14.97 -2.66 1.30
C ALA A 85 14.72 -2.96 2.79
N TYR A 86 13.47 -2.86 3.22
CA TYR A 86 13.07 -3.05 4.62
C TYR A 86 13.41 -4.45 5.18
N GLU A 87 13.55 -5.46 4.31
CA GLU A 87 13.99 -6.81 4.71
C GLU A 87 15.36 -6.82 5.43
N ARG A 88 16.20 -5.80 5.21
CA ARG A 88 17.47 -5.65 5.93
C ARG A 88 17.32 -5.34 7.42
N LEU A 89 16.11 -4.99 7.84
CA LEU A 89 15.76 -4.81 9.25
C LEU A 89 15.31 -6.11 9.92
N ARG A 90 15.12 -7.19 9.16
CA ARG A 90 14.72 -8.49 9.71
C ARG A 90 15.81 -9.06 10.61
N GLY A 91 15.43 -9.52 11.79
CA GLY A 91 16.33 -10.16 12.75
C GLY A 91 17.21 -9.21 13.58
N ILE A 92 17.03 -7.88 13.46
CA ILE A 92 17.64 -6.92 14.36
C ILE A 92 16.63 -6.46 15.42
N TYR A 93 17.10 -5.93 16.54
CA TYR A 93 16.27 -5.21 17.50
C TYR A 93 16.43 -3.70 17.30
N LEU A 94 15.39 -2.94 17.60
CA LEU A 94 15.41 -1.48 17.62
C LEU A 94 14.80 -0.93 18.90
N ASP A 95 15.44 0.09 19.45
CA ASP A 95 14.91 0.90 20.55
C ASP A 95 13.99 2.01 20.06
N GLY A 96 14.09 2.39 18.79
CA GLY A 96 13.21 3.34 18.16
C GLY A 96 13.41 3.45 16.66
N VAL A 97 12.35 3.83 15.96
CA VAL A 97 12.36 4.04 14.52
C VAL A 97 11.59 5.31 14.13
N VAL A 98 12.14 6.06 13.21
CA VAL A 98 11.45 7.13 12.49
C VAL A 98 11.13 6.62 11.08
N MET A 99 9.88 6.71 10.70
CA MET A 99 9.38 6.40 9.36
C MET A 99 9.01 7.73 8.68
N ASP A 100 9.93 8.25 7.86
CA ASP A 100 9.76 9.51 7.14
C ASP A 100 9.09 9.29 5.78
N GLU A 101 8.34 10.27 5.32
CA GLU A 101 7.45 10.19 4.16
C GLU A 101 6.60 8.91 4.21
N ALA A 102 6.00 8.68 5.37
CA ALA A 102 5.32 7.44 5.72
C ALA A 102 4.16 7.06 4.77
N ALA A 103 3.65 8.02 4.01
CA ALA A 103 2.65 7.79 2.98
C ALA A 103 3.16 7.01 1.76
N ASP A 104 4.48 6.93 1.57
CA ASP A 104 5.12 6.24 0.44
C ASP A 104 5.70 4.86 0.82
N LEU A 105 5.63 4.49 2.10
CA LEU A 105 6.16 3.23 2.57
C LEU A 105 5.22 2.06 2.23
N ASP A 106 5.82 0.91 1.92
CA ASP A 106 5.10 -0.34 1.76
C ASP A 106 4.44 -0.73 3.10
N PRO A 107 3.12 -0.94 3.16
CA PRO A 107 2.44 -1.42 4.37
C PRO A 107 3.06 -2.70 4.95
N ALA A 108 3.51 -3.63 4.11
CA ALA A 108 4.16 -4.87 4.53
C ALA A 108 5.47 -4.65 5.29
N ALA A 109 6.16 -3.53 5.04
CA ALA A 109 7.37 -3.17 5.77
C ALA A 109 7.11 -3.00 7.26
N TRP A 110 5.99 -2.37 7.61
CA TRP A 110 5.60 -2.20 9.00
C TRP A 110 5.19 -3.51 9.66
N ASP A 111 4.18 -4.17 9.11
CA ASP A 111 3.54 -5.31 9.77
C ASP A 111 4.48 -6.52 9.89
N ASN A 112 5.26 -6.80 8.84
CA ASN A 112 6.06 -8.00 8.73
C ASN A 112 7.49 -7.86 9.28
N VAL A 113 8.05 -6.65 9.30
CA VAL A 113 9.47 -6.47 9.64
C VAL A 113 9.68 -5.41 10.71
N ILE A 114 9.25 -4.15 10.52
CA ILE A 114 9.62 -3.06 11.42
C ILE A 114 8.95 -3.21 12.80
N ARG A 115 7.66 -3.50 12.85
CA ARG A 115 6.94 -3.68 14.11
C ARG A 115 7.54 -4.80 14.98
N PRO A 116 7.88 -5.99 14.45
CA PRO A 116 8.61 -7.03 15.21
C PRO A 116 9.92 -6.58 15.81
N THR A 117 10.74 -5.76 15.10
CA THR A 117 12.05 -5.31 15.62
C THR A 117 11.97 -4.46 16.90
N LEU A 118 10.81 -3.88 17.18
CA LEU A 118 10.56 -3.05 18.36
C LEU A 118 10.12 -3.86 19.59
N THR A 119 9.86 -5.16 19.43
CA THR A 119 9.21 -5.97 20.46
C THR A 119 10.15 -6.26 21.63
N ASP A 120 11.42 -6.56 21.38
CA ASP A 120 12.38 -7.03 22.38
C ASP A 120 12.59 -6.02 23.53
N TYR A 121 12.59 -4.73 23.19
CA TYR A 121 12.87 -3.65 24.13
C TYR A 121 11.75 -2.62 24.24
N GLN A 122 10.53 -2.97 23.80
CA GLN A 122 9.37 -2.07 23.80
C GLN A 122 9.69 -0.73 23.11
N GLY A 123 10.39 -0.83 21.99
CA GLY A 123 10.84 0.30 21.21
C GLY A 123 9.67 1.15 20.69
N TRP A 124 9.93 2.40 20.38
CA TRP A 124 8.94 3.36 19.88
C TRP A 124 9.04 3.54 18.36
N ALA A 125 7.95 4.00 17.76
CA ALA A 125 7.89 4.38 16.34
C ALA A 125 7.30 5.77 16.15
N THR A 126 7.96 6.58 15.34
CA THR A 126 7.44 7.88 14.87
C THR A 126 7.08 7.78 13.40
N TRP A 127 5.82 8.02 13.10
CA TRP A 127 5.31 8.18 11.74
C TRP A 127 5.22 9.65 11.39
N VAL A 128 5.89 10.06 10.32
CA VAL A 128 5.90 11.46 9.89
C VAL A 128 5.81 11.54 8.36
N GLY A 129 5.10 12.52 7.88
CA GLY A 129 4.94 12.73 6.44
C GLY A 129 3.89 13.79 6.11
N THR A 130 3.70 13.97 4.82
CA THR A 130 2.59 14.70 4.23
C THR A 130 1.53 13.69 3.78
N PRO A 131 0.23 13.94 3.91
CA PRO A 131 -0.81 13.04 3.42
C PRO A 131 -0.70 12.77 1.92
N LYS A 132 -0.99 11.52 1.52
CA LYS A 132 -1.07 11.12 0.11
C LYS A 132 -2.24 10.14 -0.08
N GLY A 133 -3.46 10.60 0.22
CA GLY A 133 -4.66 9.77 0.16
C GLY A 133 -4.82 8.83 1.36
N ARG A 134 -5.69 7.81 1.22
CA ARG A 134 -6.06 6.87 2.29
C ARG A 134 -5.20 5.60 2.26
N ASN A 135 -3.93 5.74 2.57
CA ASN A 135 -2.91 4.68 2.62
C ASN A 135 -2.60 4.24 4.06
N ILE A 136 -1.50 3.50 4.26
CA ILE A 136 -1.05 3.05 5.60
C ILE A 136 -0.85 4.22 6.56
N PHE A 137 -0.34 5.38 6.09
CA PHE A 137 -0.15 6.55 6.94
C PHE A 137 -1.49 7.11 7.45
N TRP A 138 -2.53 7.14 6.61
CA TRP A 138 -3.89 7.49 7.02
C TRP A 138 -4.47 6.51 8.04
N LYS A 139 -4.28 5.20 7.84
CA LYS A 139 -4.72 4.16 8.79
C LYS A 139 -4.06 4.34 10.15
N MET A 140 -2.74 4.56 10.16
CA MET A 140 -1.98 4.77 11.39
C MET A 140 -2.35 6.10 12.08
N TRP A 141 -2.62 7.15 11.31
CA TRP A 141 -3.14 8.42 11.85
C TRP A 141 -4.47 8.23 12.59
N ASN A 142 -5.45 7.58 11.95
CA ASN A 142 -6.75 7.32 12.59
C ASN A 142 -6.63 6.43 13.82
N ARG A 143 -5.79 5.40 13.77
CA ARG A 143 -5.49 4.57 14.94
C ARG A 143 -4.90 5.39 16.07
N ALA A 144 -3.90 6.20 15.78
CA ALA A 144 -3.25 7.05 16.77
C ALA A 144 -4.20 8.07 17.39
N CYS A 145 -5.13 8.66 16.61
CA CYS A 145 -6.14 9.57 17.12
C CYS A 145 -7.16 8.89 18.06
N ALA A 146 -7.34 7.58 17.95
CA ALA A 146 -8.26 6.79 18.78
C ALA A 146 -7.58 6.18 20.01
N ASP A 147 -6.25 6.30 20.15
CA ASP A 147 -5.45 5.63 21.17
C ASP A 147 -4.65 6.66 21.98
N ASN A 148 -4.93 6.78 23.26
CA ASN A 148 -4.32 7.78 24.16
C ASN A 148 -2.81 7.54 24.43
N ASP A 149 -2.28 6.37 24.09
CA ASP A 149 -0.86 6.08 24.25
C ASP A 149 -0.01 6.65 23.08
N TRP A 150 -0.68 7.23 22.08
CA TRP A 150 -0.04 7.85 20.93
C TRP A 150 -0.02 9.37 21.01
N PHE A 151 1.15 9.95 20.80
CA PHE A 151 1.26 11.38 20.52
C PHE A 151 0.83 11.66 19.08
N THR A 152 -0.15 12.54 18.89
CA THR A 152 -0.63 12.99 17.58
C THR A 152 -0.41 14.48 17.39
N LEU A 153 0.09 14.86 16.22
CA LEU A 153 0.25 16.26 15.82
C LEU A 153 -0.09 16.40 14.33
N MET A 154 -1.06 17.25 14.02
CA MET A 154 -1.31 17.74 12.66
C MET A 154 -0.96 19.22 12.63
N LEU A 155 -0.10 19.61 11.70
CA LEU A 155 0.33 21.01 11.55
C LEU A 155 0.13 21.45 10.09
N LYS A 156 -0.88 22.27 9.86
CA LYS A 156 -1.18 22.86 8.55
C LYS A 156 -0.36 24.13 8.33
N ALA A 157 -0.06 24.47 7.09
CA ALA A 157 0.69 25.66 6.76
C ALA A 157 -0.06 26.94 7.14
N SER A 158 -1.40 26.96 7.00
CA SER A 158 -2.24 28.08 7.42
C SER A 158 -2.22 28.34 8.92
N GLU A 159 -1.86 27.34 9.74
CA GLU A 159 -1.87 27.41 11.22
C GLU A 159 -0.46 27.54 11.80
N SER A 160 0.57 27.11 11.08
CA SER A 160 1.93 26.97 11.61
C SER A 160 2.71 28.28 11.75
N GLY A 161 2.44 29.25 10.90
CA GLY A 161 3.21 30.47 10.81
C GLY A 161 4.66 30.28 10.28
N ILE A 162 5.03 29.07 9.87
CA ILE A 162 6.39 28.74 9.36
C ILE A 162 6.59 29.34 7.97
N ILE A 163 5.57 29.30 7.14
CA ILE A 163 5.57 29.91 5.81
C ILE A 163 4.90 31.29 5.92
N PRO A 164 5.53 32.38 5.48
CA PRO A 164 4.89 33.70 5.46
C PRO A 164 3.59 33.66 4.65
N GLN A 165 2.59 34.42 5.08
CA GLN A 165 1.25 34.42 4.47
C GLN A 165 1.27 34.86 3.00
N GLU A 166 2.17 35.77 2.64
CA GLU A 166 2.34 36.20 1.26
C GLU A 166 2.85 35.06 0.37
N GLU A 167 3.87 34.35 0.86
CA GLU A 167 4.43 33.17 0.19
C GLU A 167 3.39 32.05 0.05
N LEU A 168 2.60 31.79 1.11
CA LEU A 168 1.54 30.79 1.07
C LEU A 168 0.46 31.13 0.04
N THR A 169 0.16 32.42 -0.12
CA THR A 169 -0.78 32.92 -1.12
C THR A 169 -0.24 32.74 -2.54
N ASP A 170 1.04 32.99 -2.75
CA ASP A 170 1.68 32.80 -4.04
C ASP A 170 1.76 31.33 -4.44
N ILE A 171 2.18 30.47 -3.51
CA ILE A 171 2.16 29.01 -3.69
C ILE A 171 0.75 28.53 -4.09
N ARG A 172 -0.30 29.02 -3.43
CA ARG A 172 -1.68 28.64 -3.73
C ARG A 172 -2.11 29.04 -5.14
N ARG A 173 -1.64 30.19 -5.65
CA ARG A 173 -1.90 30.64 -7.04
C ARG A 173 -1.18 29.78 -8.07
N GLY A 174 0.05 29.32 -7.74
CA GLY A 174 0.88 28.50 -8.63
C GLY A 174 0.59 27.01 -8.60
N THR A 175 -0.31 26.54 -7.72
CA THR A 175 -0.56 25.12 -7.45
C THR A 175 -2.06 24.82 -7.61
N THR A 176 -2.42 23.58 -7.98
CA THR A 176 -3.81 23.17 -7.98
C THR A 176 -4.37 23.15 -6.55
N GLU A 177 -5.67 23.47 -6.37
CA GLU A 177 -6.31 23.46 -5.06
C GLU A 177 -6.15 22.11 -4.34
N ASN A 178 -6.20 21.01 -5.07
CA ASN A 178 -6.00 19.67 -4.52
C ASN A 178 -4.56 19.48 -4.01
N ALA A 179 -3.56 19.85 -4.80
CA ALA A 179 -2.16 19.74 -4.38
C ALA A 179 -1.86 20.67 -3.20
N PHE A 180 -2.42 21.88 -3.18
CA PHE A 180 -2.30 22.79 -2.04
C PHE A 180 -2.93 22.22 -0.78
N ALA A 181 -4.14 21.70 -0.86
CA ALA A 181 -4.84 21.13 0.27
C ALA A 181 -4.11 19.88 0.81
N GLN A 182 -3.50 19.08 -0.05
CA GLN A 182 -2.71 17.91 0.35
C GLN A 182 -1.37 18.31 0.98
N GLU A 183 -0.55 19.10 0.29
CA GLU A 183 0.82 19.37 0.67
C GLU A 183 0.96 20.43 1.79
N TYR A 184 0.01 21.37 1.84
CA TYR A 184 0.07 22.51 2.76
C TYR A 184 -1.03 22.46 3.83
N GLU A 185 -2.23 21.96 3.53
CA GLU A 185 -3.33 21.87 4.49
C GLU A 185 -3.53 20.45 5.06
N CYS A 186 -2.59 19.54 4.82
CA CYS A 186 -2.56 18.21 5.40
C CYS A 186 -3.83 17.35 5.15
N SER A 187 -4.46 17.50 3.98
CA SER A 187 -5.69 16.78 3.65
C SER A 187 -5.43 15.36 3.21
N PHE A 188 -6.01 14.37 3.91
CA PHE A 188 -6.05 12.97 3.47
C PHE A 188 -7.16 12.66 2.45
N ASN A 189 -8.09 13.59 2.23
CA ASN A 189 -9.25 13.37 1.37
C ASN A 189 -8.97 13.58 -0.13
N ILE A 190 -7.74 13.89 -0.46
CA ILE A 190 -7.32 14.15 -1.82
C ILE A 190 -6.41 13.01 -2.25
N GLY A 191 -6.75 12.36 -3.35
CA GLY A 191 -5.90 11.34 -3.95
C GLY A 191 -4.55 11.93 -4.38
N ARG A 192 -3.51 11.09 -4.37
CA ARG A 192 -2.16 11.48 -4.81
C ARG A 192 -2.21 12.08 -6.22
N PRO A 193 -1.43 13.15 -6.53
CA PRO A 193 -1.26 13.61 -7.89
C PRO A 193 -0.84 12.46 -8.82
N GLY A 194 -1.45 12.36 -10.01
CA GLY A 194 -1.19 11.24 -10.92
C GLY A 194 -1.80 9.90 -10.51
N ALA A 195 -2.62 9.85 -9.45
CA ALA A 195 -3.33 8.63 -9.05
C ALA A 195 -4.19 8.08 -10.19
N ILE A 196 -4.07 6.77 -10.44
CA ILE A 196 -4.63 6.12 -11.62
C ILE A 196 -6.06 5.63 -11.37
N TYR A 197 -6.32 4.96 -10.24
CA TYR A 197 -7.61 4.32 -9.93
C TYR A 197 -8.44 5.04 -8.86
N VAL A 198 -7.91 6.04 -8.17
CA VAL A 198 -8.55 6.68 -7.01
C VAL A 198 -9.97 7.18 -7.32
N ARG A 199 -10.16 7.87 -8.45
CA ARG A 199 -11.50 8.38 -8.85
C ARG A 199 -12.50 7.25 -9.07
N SER A 200 -12.06 6.16 -9.69
CA SER A 200 -12.87 4.96 -9.93
C SER A 200 -13.24 4.25 -8.63
N LEU A 201 -12.29 4.17 -7.69
CA LEU A 201 -12.52 3.60 -6.35
C LEU A 201 -13.45 4.47 -5.50
N GLU A 202 -13.26 5.79 -5.49
CA GLU A 202 -14.15 6.71 -4.77
C GLU A 202 -15.59 6.61 -5.25
N LYS A 203 -15.78 6.58 -6.58
CA LYS A 203 -17.08 6.36 -7.19
C LYS A 203 -17.68 5.01 -6.80
N ALA A 204 -16.88 3.93 -6.83
CA ALA A 204 -17.32 2.61 -6.45
C ALA A 204 -17.71 2.53 -4.96
N ARG A 205 -17.00 3.23 -4.06
CA ARG A 205 -17.35 3.34 -2.64
C ARG A 205 -18.66 4.11 -2.45
N ALA A 206 -18.82 5.25 -3.13
CA ALA A 206 -20.04 6.06 -3.08
C ALA A 206 -21.28 5.27 -3.56
N GLU A 207 -21.10 4.44 -4.60
CA GLU A 207 -22.13 3.58 -5.17
C GLU A 207 -22.30 2.25 -4.40
N LYS A 208 -21.61 2.06 -3.28
CA LYS A 208 -21.63 0.81 -2.46
C LYS A 208 -21.26 -0.44 -3.26
N ARG A 209 -20.34 -0.31 -4.21
CA ARG A 209 -19.76 -1.42 -4.96
C ARG A 209 -18.48 -1.98 -4.31
N ILE A 210 -17.94 -1.30 -3.28
CA ILE A 210 -16.90 -1.78 -2.39
C ILE A 210 -17.55 -1.94 -1.03
N THR A 211 -17.82 -3.19 -0.62
CA THR A 211 -18.55 -3.54 0.59
C THR A 211 -18.32 -5.01 0.96
N ASN A 212 -18.53 -5.35 2.22
CA ASN A 212 -18.44 -6.75 2.69
C ASN A 212 -19.62 -7.62 2.23
N ASP A 213 -20.64 -7.04 1.59
CA ASP A 213 -21.80 -7.78 1.09
C ASP A 213 -21.54 -8.46 -0.28
N ILE A 214 -20.36 -8.28 -0.88
CA ILE A 214 -19.98 -8.96 -2.11
C ILE A 214 -19.67 -10.42 -1.80
N LEU A 215 -20.56 -11.30 -2.25
CA LEU A 215 -20.55 -12.72 -1.93
C LEU A 215 -20.01 -13.57 -3.09
N TRP A 216 -19.47 -14.72 -2.73
CA TRP A 216 -19.14 -15.79 -3.65
C TRP A 216 -20.38 -16.60 -4.00
N PHE A 217 -20.57 -16.87 -5.30
CA PHE A 217 -21.62 -17.75 -5.83
C PHE A 217 -21.01 -19.10 -6.21
N LYS A 218 -21.36 -20.15 -5.47
CA LYS A 218 -20.75 -21.47 -5.60
C LYS A 218 -20.96 -22.11 -6.98
N GLU A 219 -22.04 -21.73 -7.66
CA GLU A 219 -22.44 -22.24 -8.97
C GLU A 219 -21.64 -21.64 -10.13
N LEU A 220 -20.90 -20.56 -9.89
CA LEU A 220 -20.14 -19.84 -10.89
C LEU A 220 -18.64 -20.10 -10.73
N PRO A 221 -17.88 -20.18 -11.84
CA PRO A 221 -16.44 -20.36 -11.77
C PRO A 221 -15.75 -19.15 -11.14
N VAL A 222 -14.74 -19.42 -10.33
CA VAL A 222 -13.84 -18.42 -9.77
C VAL A 222 -12.57 -18.38 -10.61
N TYR A 223 -12.03 -17.22 -10.82
CA TYR A 223 -10.81 -16.98 -11.57
C TYR A 223 -9.75 -16.35 -10.69
N THR A 224 -8.50 -16.48 -11.08
CA THR A 224 -7.41 -15.73 -10.48
C THR A 224 -6.61 -14.99 -11.54
N SER A 225 -6.11 -13.81 -11.22
CA SER A 225 -5.19 -13.05 -12.05
C SER A 225 -3.96 -12.68 -11.23
N TRP A 226 -2.79 -12.85 -11.81
CA TRP A 226 -1.52 -12.90 -11.11
C TRP A 226 -0.54 -11.83 -11.57
N ASP A 227 0.23 -11.31 -10.64
CA ASP A 227 1.57 -10.78 -10.90
C ASP A 227 2.59 -11.69 -10.22
N VAL A 228 3.50 -12.29 -11.00
CA VAL A 228 4.48 -13.29 -10.57
C VAL A 228 5.87 -12.68 -10.56
N GLY A 229 6.16 -11.86 -9.60
CA GLY A 229 7.47 -11.27 -9.38
C GLY A 229 8.32 -12.04 -8.35
N ALA A 230 9.22 -11.33 -7.67
CA ALA A 230 9.93 -11.84 -6.51
C ALA A 230 8.93 -12.33 -5.43
N PRO A 231 9.31 -13.27 -4.55
CA PRO A 231 8.34 -13.93 -3.65
C PRO A 231 7.39 -13.00 -2.89
N LEU A 232 7.87 -11.92 -2.32
CA LEU A 232 7.03 -10.96 -1.58
C LEU A 232 6.23 -10.03 -2.48
N ASN A 233 6.63 -9.89 -3.74
CA ASN A 233 5.95 -9.08 -4.75
C ASN A 233 4.86 -9.84 -5.49
N GLN A 234 4.74 -11.15 -5.29
CA GLN A 234 3.68 -11.95 -5.90
C GLN A 234 2.32 -11.51 -5.40
N LYS A 235 1.42 -11.16 -6.31
CA LYS A 235 0.07 -10.70 -6.00
C LYS A 235 -0.96 -11.45 -6.84
N VAL A 236 -2.07 -11.78 -6.20
CA VAL A 236 -3.16 -12.54 -6.84
C VAL A 236 -4.49 -11.91 -6.48
N TRP A 237 -5.28 -11.59 -7.49
CA TRP A 237 -6.70 -11.31 -7.32
C TRP A 237 -7.51 -12.57 -7.54
N VAL A 238 -8.46 -12.83 -6.65
CA VAL A 238 -9.47 -13.89 -6.76
C VAL A 238 -10.79 -13.23 -7.10
N TRP A 239 -11.41 -13.61 -8.21
CA TRP A 239 -12.58 -12.92 -8.74
C TRP A 239 -13.54 -13.84 -9.50
N GLN A 240 -14.75 -13.36 -9.77
CA GLN A 240 -15.83 -14.11 -10.36
C GLN A 240 -16.66 -13.22 -11.29
N MET A 241 -17.10 -13.75 -12.43
CA MET A 241 -18.11 -13.09 -13.27
C MET A 241 -19.50 -13.45 -12.77
N VAL A 242 -20.33 -12.42 -12.50
CA VAL A 242 -21.73 -12.59 -12.07
C VAL A 242 -22.61 -11.79 -13.04
N GLY A 243 -23.03 -12.41 -14.14
CA GLY A 243 -23.60 -11.72 -15.25
C GLY A 243 -22.58 -10.76 -15.88
N ASP A 244 -22.91 -9.49 -15.94
CA ASP A 244 -22.00 -8.44 -16.43
C ASP A 244 -21.08 -7.86 -15.35
N ARG A 245 -21.26 -8.25 -14.09
CA ARG A 245 -20.46 -7.77 -12.96
C ARG A 245 -19.19 -8.58 -12.80
N ILE A 246 -18.15 -7.92 -12.32
CA ILE A 246 -16.86 -8.52 -11.94
C ILE A 246 -16.75 -8.41 -10.43
N ASN A 247 -16.99 -9.52 -9.72
CA ASN A 247 -16.91 -9.57 -8.26
C ASN A 247 -15.50 -9.99 -7.85
N TYR A 248 -14.74 -9.10 -7.23
CA TYR A 248 -13.47 -9.41 -6.58
C TYR A 248 -13.72 -9.87 -5.15
N LEU A 249 -13.26 -11.07 -4.83
CA LEU A 249 -13.54 -11.77 -3.57
C LEU A 249 -12.39 -11.65 -2.59
N GLU A 250 -11.15 -11.81 -3.07
CA GLU A 250 -9.93 -11.72 -2.28
C GLU A 250 -8.79 -11.10 -3.07
N SER A 251 -7.90 -10.41 -2.36
CA SER A 251 -6.56 -10.04 -2.82
C SER A 251 -5.53 -10.73 -1.94
N LEU A 252 -4.57 -11.43 -2.56
CA LEU A 252 -3.61 -12.28 -1.85
C LEU A 252 -2.19 -11.84 -2.16
N SER A 253 -1.36 -11.77 -1.14
CA SER A 253 0.07 -11.44 -1.23
C SER A 253 0.93 -12.67 -0.97
N GLY A 254 2.08 -12.77 -1.64
CA GLY A 254 3.13 -13.69 -1.28
C GLY A 254 3.68 -13.39 0.13
N SER A 255 4.23 -14.39 0.78
CA SER A 255 4.81 -14.30 2.12
C SER A 255 5.99 -15.27 2.24
N ASP A 256 6.68 -15.27 3.37
CA ASP A 256 7.73 -16.25 3.64
C ASP A 256 7.22 -17.70 3.62
N GLU A 257 5.94 -17.90 3.92
CA GLU A 257 5.28 -19.21 3.92
C GLU A 257 4.60 -19.54 2.59
N CYS A 258 4.47 -18.56 1.68
CA CYS A 258 3.80 -18.71 0.39
C CYS A 258 4.58 -17.98 -0.71
N LYS A 259 5.60 -18.61 -1.25
CA LYS A 259 6.51 -18.04 -2.25
C LYS A 259 6.78 -18.92 -3.47
N THR A 260 6.47 -20.20 -3.36
CA THR A 260 6.65 -21.15 -4.47
C THR A 260 5.31 -21.47 -5.14
N PRO A 261 5.33 -21.95 -6.40
CA PRO A 261 4.13 -22.42 -7.07
C PRO A 261 3.36 -23.50 -6.28
N ALA A 262 4.06 -24.34 -5.53
CA ALA A 262 3.45 -25.37 -4.70
C ALA A 262 2.71 -24.76 -3.49
N ASP A 263 3.29 -23.78 -2.82
CA ASP A 263 2.66 -23.09 -1.70
C ASP A 263 1.38 -22.38 -2.15
N TRP A 264 1.45 -21.67 -3.29
CA TRP A 264 0.29 -21.02 -3.88
C TRP A 264 -0.82 -22.01 -4.27
N ALA A 265 -0.44 -23.14 -4.87
CA ALA A 265 -1.41 -24.18 -5.22
C ALA A 265 -2.10 -24.74 -3.97
N ALA A 266 -1.36 -24.99 -2.89
CA ALA A 266 -1.93 -25.41 -1.60
C ALA A 266 -2.88 -24.35 -1.05
N ARG A 267 -2.42 -23.10 -0.98
CA ARG A 267 -3.20 -21.98 -0.46
C ARG A 267 -4.49 -21.73 -1.21
N LEU A 268 -4.51 -21.88 -2.53
CA LEU A 268 -5.72 -21.73 -3.34
C LEU A 268 -6.66 -22.92 -3.18
N LYS A 269 -6.16 -24.15 -3.06
CA LYS A 269 -6.99 -25.34 -2.85
C LYS A 269 -7.71 -25.33 -1.51
N GLU A 270 -7.13 -24.78 -0.47
CA GLU A 270 -7.79 -24.63 0.85
C GLU A 270 -9.09 -23.83 0.79
N ARG A 271 -9.23 -22.93 -0.17
CA ARG A 271 -10.41 -22.08 -0.35
C ARG A 271 -11.64 -22.80 -0.92
N GLN A 272 -11.46 -23.99 -1.45
CA GLN A 272 -12.55 -24.82 -2.00
C GLN A 272 -13.37 -24.12 -3.10
N TYR A 273 -12.81 -23.12 -3.78
CA TYR A 273 -13.44 -22.50 -4.93
C TYR A 273 -13.45 -23.44 -6.13
N GLY A 274 -14.53 -23.40 -6.92
CA GLY A 274 -14.57 -24.02 -8.25
C GLY A 274 -13.85 -23.16 -9.28
N TYR A 275 -12.54 -23.36 -9.43
CA TYR A 275 -11.74 -22.53 -10.33
C TYR A 275 -12.06 -22.82 -11.80
N GLY A 276 -12.31 -21.75 -12.57
CA GLY A 276 -12.49 -21.77 -14.03
C GLY A 276 -11.21 -21.49 -14.81
N GLY A 277 -10.22 -20.85 -14.15
CA GLY A 277 -8.93 -20.55 -14.75
C GLY A 277 -8.04 -19.66 -13.89
N HIS A 278 -6.74 -19.74 -14.14
CA HIS A 278 -5.70 -18.97 -13.47
C HIS A 278 -4.92 -18.20 -14.53
N PHE A 279 -5.12 -16.87 -14.59
CA PHE A 279 -4.52 -16.01 -15.59
C PHE A 279 -3.17 -15.48 -15.11
N ILE A 280 -2.09 -15.85 -15.79
CA ILE A 280 -0.73 -15.43 -15.48
C ILE A 280 -0.19 -14.52 -16.58
N PRO A 281 0.82 -13.66 -16.31
CA PRO A 281 1.48 -12.89 -17.34
C PRO A 281 2.16 -13.82 -18.38
N HIS A 282 2.26 -13.35 -19.63
CA HIS A 282 2.84 -14.15 -20.72
C HIS A 282 4.31 -14.53 -20.49
N ASP A 283 5.08 -13.67 -19.83
CA ASP A 283 6.49 -13.88 -19.49
C ASP A 283 6.67 -14.92 -18.37
N ALA A 284 5.67 -15.14 -17.52
CA ALA A 284 5.63 -16.25 -16.58
C ALA A 284 5.48 -17.63 -17.27
N ALA A 285 5.15 -17.65 -18.54
CA ALA A 285 5.08 -18.85 -19.39
C ALA A 285 6.22 -18.94 -20.44
N ALA A 286 7.06 -17.90 -20.59
CA ALA A 286 8.20 -17.88 -21.49
C ALA A 286 9.41 -18.66 -20.93
N GLU A 287 10.44 -18.90 -21.73
CA GLU A 287 11.59 -19.79 -21.39
C GLU A 287 12.27 -19.50 -20.04
N VAL A 288 12.25 -18.27 -19.57
CA VAL A 288 12.78 -17.88 -18.26
C VAL A 288 11.71 -18.01 -17.16
N GLY A 289 10.43 -17.90 -17.51
CA GLY A 289 9.25 -17.96 -16.61
C GLY A 289 8.38 -19.21 -16.77
N GLY A 290 8.61 -20.03 -17.79
CA GLY A 290 7.85 -21.26 -18.08
C GLY A 290 7.73 -22.23 -16.91
N LEU A 291 8.60 -22.07 -15.94
CA LEU A 291 8.57 -22.77 -14.66
C LEU A 291 7.26 -22.50 -13.87
N TRP A 292 6.63 -21.32 -13.97
CA TRP A 292 5.43 -21.01 -13.19
C TRP A 292 4.19 -21.73 -13.72
N GLN A 293 3.92 -21.67 -15.02
CA GLN A 293 2.76 -22.36 -15.60
C GLN A 293 2.82 -23.87 -15.35
N GLU A 294 3.96 -24.50 -15.68
CA GLU A 294 4.17 -25.92 -15.48
C GLU A 294 4.20 -26.32 -14.00
N ALA A 295 4.84 -25.51 -13.15
CA ALA A 295 4.96 -25.81 -11.74
C ALA A 295 3.61 -25.70 -11.01
N LEU A 296 2.77 -24.71 -11.32
CA LEU A 296 1.39 -24.62 -10.82
C LEU A 296 0.59 -25.83 -11.31
N GLY A 297 0.72 -26.20 -12.59
CA GLY A 297 0.08 -27.40 -13.15
C GLY A 297 0.52 -28.69 -12.46
N ARG A 298 1.82 -28.89 -12.24
CA ARG A 298 2.37 -30.03 -11.48
C ARG A 298 1.90 -30.05 -10.02
N SER A 299 1.69 -28.89 -9.45
CA SER A 299 1.12 -28.74 -8.08
C SER A 299 -0.41 -28.93 -8.05
N GLY A 300 -1.02 -29.25 -9.21
CA GLY A 300 -2.42 -29.63 -9.34
C GLY A 300 -3.40 -28.46 -9.45
N LEU A 301 -2.96 -27.28 -9.90
CA LEU A 301 -3.85 -26.22 -10.41
C LEU A 301 -4.07 -26.47 -11.90
N THR A 302 -5.30 -26.71 -12.29
CA THR A 302 -5.70 -26.88 -13.69
C THR A 302 -6.16 -25.54 -14.28
N GLY A 303 -6.00 -25.36 -15.60
CA GLY A 303 -6.47 -24.15 -16.27
C GLY A 303 -5.57 -22.93 -16.03
N VAL A 304 -4.25 -23.14 -15.94
CA VAL A 304 -3.28 -22.04 -15.88
C VAL A 304 -3.06 -21.50 -17.29
N ILE A 305 -3.45 -20.27 -17.55
CA ILE A 305 -3.57 -19.67 -18.88
C ILE A 305 -2.72 -18.41 -18.94
N PRO A 306 -1.66 -18.37 -19.76
CA PRO A 306 -0.91 -17.16 -20.03
C PRO A 306 -1.75 -16.15 -20.81
N VAL A 307 -1.79 -14.90 -20.33
CA VAL A 307 -2.44 -13.81 -21.05
C VAL A 307 -1.43 -13.16 -22.00
N PRO A 308 -1.71 -13.06 -23.28
CA PRO A 308 -0.78 -12.44 -24.24
C PRO A 308 -0.44 -11.00 -23.87
N ARG A 309 0.82 -10.60 -24.11
CA ARG A 309 1.34 -9.28 -23.80
C ARG A 309 0.49 -8.17 -24.44
N GLN A 310 0.29 -7.08 -23.70
CA GLN A 310 -0.24 -5.85 -24.24
C GLN A 310 0.82 -4.98 -24.91
N ILE A 311 0.39 -4.03 -25.70
CA ILE A 311 1.28 -3.08 -26.40
C ILE A 311 1.90 -2.11 -25.37
N SER A 312 1.11 -1.61 -24.43
CA SER A 312 1.58 -0.72 -23.36
C SER A 312 0.92 -1.02 -22.01
N VAL A 313 1.53 -0.58 -20.92
CA VAL A 313 0.94 -0.66 -19.57
C VAL A 313 -0.36 0.15 -19.50
N TRP A 314 -0.40 1.29 -20.22
CA TRP A 314 -1.59 2.15 -20.26
C TRP A 314 -2.80 1.49 -20.92
N ASP A 315 -2.60 0.58 -21.89
CA ASP A 315 -3.71 -0.17 -22.48
C ASP A 315 -4.43 -1.02 -21.42
N GLY A 316 -3.67 -1.63 -20.53
CA GLY A 316 -4.23 -2.41 -19.42
C GLY A 316 -4.92 -1.54 -18.37
N ILE A 317 -4.32 -0.42 -18.03
CA ILE A 317 -4.88 0.56 -17.09
C ILE A 317 -6.20 1.13 -17.62
N ASN A 318 -6.23 1.56 -18.86
CA ASN A 318 -7.44 2.12 -19.49
C ASN A 318 -8.55 1.07 -19.55
N LEU A 319 -8.21 -0.15 -19.92
CA LEU A 319 -9.16 -1.25 -19.94
C LEU A 319 -9.79 -1.53 -18.58
N ALA A 320 -8.98 -1.48 -17.53
CA ALA A 320 -9.47 -1.65 -16.16
C ALA A 320 -10.36 -0.48 -15.72
N ASN A 321 -9.98 0.77 -16.05
CA ASN A 321 -10.79 1.94 -15.74
C ASN A 321 -12.14 1.93 -16.51
N ASP A 322 -12.15 1.53 -17.77
CA ASP A 322 -13.38 1.40 -18.57
C ASP A 322 -14.32 0.33 -17.98
N ALA A 323 -13.76 -0.75 -17.44
CA ALA A 323 -14.53 -1.81 -16.82
C ALA A 323 -14.99 -1.48 -15.37
N PHE A 324 -14.43 -0.46 -14.73
CA PHE A 324 -14.67 -0.14 -13.31
C PHE A 324 -16.16 0.07 -12.94
N PRO A 325 -17.04 0.59 -13.81
CA PRO A 325 -18.49 0.64 -13.51
C PRO A 325 -19.14 -0.72 -13.23
N ARG A 326 -18.52 -1.81 -13.70
CA ARG A 326 -18.98 -3.19 -13.49
C ARG A 326 -18.21 -3.93 -12.37
N VAL A 327 -17.22 -3.27 -11.76
CA VAL A 327 -16.38 -3.84 -10.69
C VAL A 327 -17.08 -3.71 -9.35
N TYR A 328 -17.15 -4.82 -8.64
CA TYR A 328 -17.63 -4.96 -7.27
C TYR A 328 -16.54 -5.64 -6.44
N ILE A 329 -16.23 -5.13 -5.26
CA ILE A 329 -15.09 -5.58 -4.46
C ILE A 329 -15.54 -5.91 -3.05
N ASN A 330 -15.21 -7.11 -2.56
CA ASN A 330 -15.34 -7.43 -1.14
C ASN A 330 -14.31 -6.63 -0.35
N GLU A 331 -14.76 -5.73 0.51
CA GLU A 331 -13.91 -4.76 1.18
C GLU A 331 -12.86 -5.41 2.10
N ALA A 332 -13.28 -6.35 2.94
CA ALA A 332 -12.38 -7.03 3.86
C ALA A 332 -11.45 -8.02 3.15
N GLY A 333 -11.98 -8.80 2.21
CA GLY A 333 -11.19 -9.77 1.46
C GLY A 333 -10.18 -9.15 0.51
N CYS A 334 -10.42 -7.92 0.05
CA CYS A 334 -9.59 -7.21 -0.92
C CYS A 334 -8.90 -5.96 -0.34
N ALA A 335 -8.72 -5.88 0.98
CA ALA A 335 -8.19 -4.69 1.63
C ALA A 335 -6.82 -4.27 1.08
N ASP A 336 -5.87 -5.21 0.98
CA ASP A 336 -4.52 -4.95 0.48
C ASP A 336 -4.52 -4.52 -1.00
N GLY A 337 -5.35 -5.18 -1.81
CA GLY A 337 -5.51 -4.84 -3.22
C GLY A 337 -6.12 -3.45 -3.41
N CYS A 338 -7.14 -3.09 -2.64
CA CYS A 338 -7.72 -1.74 -2.68
C CYS A 338 -6.71 -0.68 -2.26
N GLU A 339 -5.91 -0.94 -1.22
CA GLU A 339 -4.86 -0.03 -0.77
C GLU A 339 -3.81 0.20 -1.85
N ALA A 340 -3.40 -0.86 -2.53
CA ALA A 340 -2.45 -0.76 -3.64
C ALA A 340 -3.04 0.03 -4.82
N LEU A 341 -4.31 -0.21 -5.21
CA LEU A 341 -4.97 0.54 -6.27
C LEU A 341 -5.17 2.03 -5.90
N ASP A 342 -5.44 2.34 -4.62
CA ASP A 342 -5.50 3.73 -4.13
C ASP A 342 -4.12 4.42 -4.18
N ALA A 343 -3.04 3.68 -3.99
CA ALA A 343 -1.67 4.19 -4.01
C ALA A 343 -1.06 4.27 -5.42
N TYR A 344 -1.57 3.49 -6.39
CA TYR A 344 -0.98 3.38 -7.73
C TYR A 344 -1.13 4.67 -8.53
N HIS A 345 0.01 5.19 -9.02
CA HIS A 345 0.08 6.52 -9.62
C HIS A 345 1.14 6.60 -10.72
N SER A 346 1.08 7.68 -11.51
CA SER A 346 2.13 8.04 -12.46
C SER A 346 3.34 8.66 -11.74
N LYS A 347 4.53 8.48 -12.32
CA LYS A 347 5.76 9.06 -11.77
C LYS A 347 5.69 10.57 -11.72
N GLU A 348 6.16 11.14 -10.61
CA GLU A 348 6.38 12.57 -10.46
C GLU A 348 7.79 12.94 -10.96
N GLU A 349 7.96 14.12 -11.54
CA GLU A 349 9.30 14.66 -11.82
C GLU A 349 9.97 15.13 -10.52
N ARG A 350 11.27 15.46 -10.60
CA ARG A 350 12.03 15.91 -9.43
C ARG A 350 11.53 17.23 -8.81
N ASP A 351 10.74 17.99 -9.57
CA ASP A 351 10.07 19.21 -9.09
C ASP A 351 8.89 18.92 -8.15
N GLY A 352 8.39 17.65 -8.15
CA GLY A 352 7.26 17.22 -7.34
C GLY A 352 5.91 17.81 -7.77
N VAL A 353 5.84 18.38 -8.98
CA VAL A 353 4.65 19.02 -9.55
C VAL A 353 4.29 18.42 -10.90
N THR A 354 5.31 18.16 -11.73
CA THR A 354 5.10 17.60 -13.08
C THR A 354 4.89 16.09 -13.00
N ILE A 355 3.79 15.60 -13.58
CA ILE A 355 3.47 14.17 -13.65
C ILE A 355 3.91 13.64 -15.02
N LYS A 356 4.73 12.58 -14.99
CA LYS A 356 5.12 11.83 -16.20
C LYS A 356 4.01 10.89 -16.61
N ASP A 357 3.84 10.70 -17.90
CA ASP A 357 2.94 9.66 -18.43
C ASP A 357 3.58 8.26 -18.38
N VAL A 358 4.09 7.91 -17.20
CA VAL A 358 4.70 6.61 -16.91
C VAL A 358 4.28 6.19 -15.51
N PRO A 359 3.58 5.07 -15.35
CA PRO A 359 3.23 4.55 -14.03
C PRO A 359 4.48 4.21 -13.20
N VAL A 360 4.36 4.31 -11.87
CA VAL A 360 5.41 3.85 -10.97
C VAL A 360 5.55 2.33 -11.03
N HIS A 361 6.75 1.87 -10.70
CA HIS A 361 7.00 0.45 -10.45
C HIS A 361 7.48 0.32 -9.00
N ASP A 362 6.54 0.21 -8.10
CA ASP A 362 6.72 0.07 -6.66
C ASP A 362 5.77 -1.01 -6.11
N TRP A 363 5.64 -1.13 -4.80
CA TRP A 363 4.77 -2.12 -4.16
C TRP A 363 3.31 -2.07 -4.65
N SER A 364 2.81 -0.90 -5.04
CA SER A 364 1.43 -0.71 -5.50
C SER A 364 1.20 -1.25 -6.92
N SER A 365 2.25 -1.27 -7.75
CA SER A 365 2.16 -1.72 -9.15
C SER A 365 1.79 -3.19 -9.26
N HIS A 366 2.26 -4.04 -8.36
CA HIS A 366 2.04 -5.48 -8.46
C HIS A 366 0.56 -5.89 -8.39
N PHE A 367 -0.22 -5.30 -7.48
CA PHE A 367 -1.67 -5.52 -7.48
C PHE A 367 -2.37 -4.85 -8.66
N ALA A 368 -1.89 -3.69 -9.10
CA ALA A 368 -2.45 -3.00 -10.26
C ALA A 368 -2.24 -3.79 -11.56
N ASP A 369 -1.07 -4.42 -11.73
CA ASP A 369 -0.76 -5.28 -12.87
C ASP A 369 -1.63 -6.53 -12.88
N ALA A 370 -1.74 -7.22 -11.73
CA ALA A 370 -2.63 -8.37 -11.58
C ALA A 370 -4.12 -8.01 -11.78
N PHE A 371 -4.54 -6.80 -11.35
CA PHE A 371 -5.90 -6.27 -11.60
C PHE A 371 -6.13 -6.01 -13.08
N SER A 372 -5.20 -5.32 -13.74
CA SER A 372 -5.23 -5.09 -15.18
C SER A 372 -5.31 -6.39 -15.98
N LEU A 373 -4.56 -7.42 -15.55
CA LEU A 373 -4.53 -8.72 -16.22
C LEU A 373 -5.91 -9.41 -16.24
N SER A 374 -6.71 -9.27 -15.19
CA SER A 374 -8.08 -9.82 -15.16
C SER A 374 -8.95 -9.22 -16.27
N HIS A 375 -8.87 -7.90 -16.46
CA HIS A 375 -9.63 -7.19 -17.49
C HIS A 375 -9.15 -7.53 -18.91
N GLN A 376 -7.85 -7.78 -19.06
CA GLN A 376 -7.29 -8.27 -20.32
C GLN A 376 -7.83 -9.66 -20.68
N ALA A 377 -7.89 -10.58 -19.69
CA ALA A 377 -8.44 -11.91 -19.89
C ALA A 377 -9.93 -11.86 -20.26
N ILE A 378 -10.71 -10.99 -19.59
CA ILE A 378 -12.14 -10.80 -19.89
C ILE A 378 -12.31 -10.26 -21.31
N LYS A 379 -11.61 -9.19 -21.70
CA LYS A 379 -11.71 -8.59 -23.04
C LYS A 379 -11.36 -9.56 -24.16
N ARG A 380 -10.47 -10.49 -23.92
CA ARG A 380 -10.03 -11.50 -24.88
C ARG A 380 -10.96 -12.73 -24.92
N GLY A 381 -12.04 -12.75 -24.14
CA GLY A 381 -12.96 -13.87 -24.08
C GLY A 381 -12.34 -15.15 -23.48
N MET A 382 -11.31 -15.01 -22.63
CA MET A 382 -10.62 -16.13 -22.01
C MET A 382 -11.37 -16.69 -20.78
N VAL A 383 -12.40 -15.99 -20.33
CA VAL A 383 -13.32 -16.43 -19.27
C VAL A 383 -14.46 -17.23 -19.85
N ILE A 384 -14.92 -18.25 -19.13
CA ILE A 384 -16.08 -19.03 -19.56
C ILE A 384 -17.32 -18.14 -19.37
N ASP A 385 -17.92 -17.72 -20.48
CA ASP A 385 -19.20 -17.02 -20.45
C ASP A 385 -20.30 -17.99 -20.06
N ARG A 386 -20.75 -17.90 -18.83
CA ARG A 386 -21.99 -18.52 -18.36
C ARG A 386 -23.05 -17.45 -18.14
N SER A 387 -23.35 -16.69 -19.18
CA SER A 387 -24.43 -15.68 -19.20
C SER A 387 -25.81 -16.24 -18.85
N ALA A 388 -25.97 -17.57 -18.80
CA ALA A 388 -27.11 -18.25 -18.24
C ALA A 388 -27.02 -18.41 -16.71
N ILE A 389 -26.83 -17.29 -15.98
CA ILE A 389 -27.06 -17.32 -14.54
C ILE A 389 -28.56 -17.57 -14.32
N PRO A 390 -28.96 -18.57 -13.52
CA PRO A 390 -30.33 -18.67 -13.13
C PRO A 390 -30.76 -17.34 -12.49
N ARG A 391 -31.79 -16.70 -13.02
CA ARG A 391 -32.41 -15.45 -12.49
C ARG A 391 -32.70 -15.52 -10.97
N LYS A 392 -32.51 -16.67 -10.36
CA LYS A 392 -32.62 -16.97 -8.95
C LYS A 392 -31.47 -16.37 -8.10
N ALA A 393 -30.24 -16.28 -8.62
CA ALA A 393 -29.10 -15.72 -7.89
C ALA A 393 -29.20 -14.18 -7.76
N GLU A 394 -29.55 -13.49 -8.84
CA GLU A 394 -29.80 -12.04 -8.80
C GLU A 394 -30.98 -11.67 -7.88
N ARG A 395 -32.04 -12.52 -7.85
CA ARG A 395 -33.16 -12.32 -6.92
C ARG A 395 -32.76 -12.49 -5.45
N GLN A 396 -31.85 -13.41 -5.13
CA GLN A 396 -31.39 -13.61 -3.75
C GLN A 396 -30.52 -12.44 -3.27
N GLU A 397 -29.67 -11.88 -4.13
CA GLU A 397 -28.86 -10.71 -3.80
C GLU A 397 -29.75 -9.47 -3.63
N ALA A 398 -30.66 -9.22 -4.57
CA ALA A 398 -31.64 -8.13 -4.49
C ALA A 398 -32.55 -8.28 -3.24
N THR A 399 -32.94 -9.50 -2.88
CA THR A 399 -33.78 -9.76 -1.70
C THR A 399 -33.00 -9.55 -0.39
N ARG A 400 -31.70 -9.89 -0.33
CA ARG A 400 -30.85 -9.62 0.84
C ARG A 400 -30.55 -8.14 1.01
N VAL A 401 -30.24 -7.42 -0.08
CA VAL A 401 -30.06 -5.97 -0.05
C VAL A 401 -31.34 -5.27 0.41
N MET A 402 -32.51 -5.71 -0.07
CA MET A 402 -33.81 -5.16 0.37
C MET A 402 -34.18 -5.57 1.82
N ALA A 403 -33.74 -6.73 2.29
CA ALA A 403 -33.97 -7.16 3.68
C ALA A 403 -33.09 -6.36 4.67
N GLY A 404 -31.84 -6.03 4.30
CA GLY A 404 -30.97 -5.15 5.06
C GLY A 404 -31.57 -3.74 5.24
N PHE A 405 -32.29 -3.22 4.26
CA PHE A 405 -32.99 -1.93 4.33
C PHE A 405 -34.25 -1.95 5.21
N ARG A 406 -34.89 -3.14 5.43
CA ARG A 406 -36.09 -3.25 6.29
C ARG A 406 -35.79 -3.53 7.75
N GLY A 407 -34.56 -3.87 8.14
CA GLY A 407 -34.14 -4.14 9.53
C GLY A 407 -33.91 -2.90 10.40
N GLY A 408 -33.93 -1.69 9.86
CA GLY A 408 -33.85 -0.43 10.60
C GLY A 408 -35.22 0.03 11.14
N GLY A 409 -35.89 -0.79 11.95
CA GLY A 409 -37.18 -0.49 12.53
C GLY A 409 -37.09 0.63 13.57
N PHE A 410 -37.85 1.67 13.35
CA PHE A 410 -38.16 2.76 14.28
C PHE A 410 -38.47 2.23 15.70
N GLY A 411 -37.55 2.52 16.63
CA GLY A 411 -37.81 2.32 18.06
C GLY A 411 -38.96 3.23 18.50
N LYS A 412 -40.10 2.64 18.90
CA LYS A 412 -41.18 3.34 19.52
C LYS A 412 -40.69 3.93 20.84
N VAL A 413 -40.64 5.24 20.93
CA VAL A 413 -40.63 5.99 22.21
C VAL A 413 -41.96 5.71 22.90
N ARG A 414 -41.94 5.05 24.06
CA ARG A 414 -43.06 5.03 25.01
C ARG A 414 -42.89 6.19 26.00
N ARG A 415 -44.01 6.88 26.19
CA ARG A 415 -44.20 7.91 27.18
C ARG A 415 -43.94 7.43 28.61
#